data_e0a128ca22a6439f449dae65d038f299
#
_entry.id   e0a128ca22a6439f449dae65d038f299
#
_cell.length_a   1.000
_cell.length_b   1.000
_cell.length_c   1.000
_cell.angle_alpha   90.00
_cell.angle_beta   90.00
_cell.angle_gamma   90.00
#
_symmetry.space_group_name_H-M   'P 1'
#
loop_
_entity.id
_entity.type
_entity.pdbx_description
1 polymer ?
#
loop_
_entity_poly.entity_id
_entity_poly.type
_entity_poly.pdbx_seq_one_letter_code
_entity_poly.pdbx_strand_id
1 'polypeptide(L)'
;MTDISKLGEFGLIHHLTDNIKIKNESTVKGVGDDCAVLHYPDSEVLVTTDMLMEGVHFDLTYIDLQHLGYKSAMVNISDIFAMNGTPRQLTVSIALSKRFKVEDMEEFYSGLRMACDKWGVDIVGGDTTSSYTGLAISITCIGEARKEDIVYRKGAKDTDLICVTGDLGAAYMGLQLLEREKSVYYQQVDEARKKNDKRALEELKGFQPDFAGKEYLLQRQLQTEARGDIIARFRELNIRPTAMMDISDGLSSELMHICKQSNCGCRIYEKNIPIDYQTAVMAEELNMNVTTCALNGGEDYELLFTVPIGDHEKIQQMDNVKLIGHITRPELGQMLVTRDNQEFELKAQGWNPLSDK
;
A
#
# COMPACT_ATOMS: atom_id res chain seq x y z
N MET A 1 25.32 -19.30 0.07
CA MET A 1 24.23 -18.90 -0.85
C MET A 1 24.11 -19.90 -1.99
N THR A 2 22.90 -20.41 -2.19
CA THR A 2 22.62 -21.45 -3.19
C THR A 2 22.16 -20.77 -4.50
N ASP A 3 22.76 -21.18 -5.60
CA ASP A 3 22.41 -20.65 -6.91
C ASP A 3 21.08 -21.24 -7.37
N ILE A 4 20.13 -20.38 -7.78
CA ILE A 4 18.80 -20.78 -8.25
C ILE A 4 18.90 -21.78 -9.41
N SER A 5 19.89 -21.60 -10.28
CA SER A 5 20.13 -22.52 -11.40
C SER A 5 20.34 -24.00 -10.99
N LYS A 6 20.72 -24.26 -9.72
CA LYS A 6 20.88 -25.61 -9.20
C LYS A 6 19.55 -26.31 -8.91
N LEU A 7 18.53 -25.54 -8.56
CA LEU A 7 17.19 -26.08 -8.31
C LEU A 7 16.36 -26.13 -9.61
N GLY A 8 16.61 -25.20 -10.52
CA GLY A 8 15.74 -24.94 -11.65
C GLY A 8 14.40 -24.32 -11.21
N GLU A 9 13.50 -24.07 -12.15
CA GLU A 9 12.19 -23.44 -11.90
C GLU A 9 11.33 -24.28 -10.94
N PHE A 10 11.00 -25.50 -11.31
CA PHE A 10 10.12 -26.36 -10.49
C PHE A 10 10.73 -26.71 -9.14
N GLY A 11 12.06 -26.87 -9.06
CA GLY A 11 12.74 -27.12 -7.80
C GLY A 11 12.66 -25.92 -6.85
N LEU A 12 12.79 -24.69 -7.36
CA LEU A 12 12.61 -23.48 -6.57
C LEU A 12 11.16 -23.32 -6.11
N ILE A 13 10.18 -23.48 -6.99
CA ILE A 13 8.75 -23.42 -6.65
C ILE A 13 8.43 -24.41 -5.52
N HIS A 14 8.81 -25.68 -5.68
CA HIS A 14 8.60 -26.70 -4.66
C HIS A 14 9.25 -26.32 -3.33
N HIS A 15 10.49 -25.86 -3.34
CA HIS A 15 11.23 -25.45 -2.13
C HIS A 15 10.54 -24.30 -1.39
N LEU A 16 10.02 -23.30 -2.10
CA LEU A 16 9.37 -22.12 -1.52
C LEU A 16 7.94 -22.40 -1.03
N THR A 17 7.26 -23.37 -1.61
CA THR A 17 5.83 -23.62 -1.36
C THR A 17 5.53 -24.87 -0.52
N ASP A 18 6.53 -25.70 -0.24
CA ASP A 18 6.38 -27.00 0.48
C ASP A 18 5.76 -26.85 1.86
N ASN A 19 5.97 -25.71 2.52
CA ASN A 19 5.45 -25.42 3.86
C ASN A 19 4.16 -24.57 3.88
N ILE A 20 3.57 -24.29 2.71
CA ILE A 20 2.33 -23.49 2.64
C ILE A 20 1.15 -24.34 3.10
N LYS A 21 0.41 -23.82 4.09
CA LYS A 21 -0.79 -24.47 4.64
C LYS A 21 -2.03 -23.76 4.13
N ILE A 22 -2.97 -24.52 3.58
CA ILE A 22 -4.31 -24.01 3.23
C ILE A 22 -5.06 -23.68 4.53
N LYS A 23 -5.69 -22.51 4.57
CA LYS A 23 -6.42 -21.96 5.73
C LYS A 23 -7.89 -21.76 5.44
N ASN A 24 -8.26 -21.58 4.18
CA ASN A 24 -9.62 -21.25 3.75
C ASN A 24 -10.35 -22.47 3.19
N GLU A 25 -11.59 -22.68 3.62
CA GLU A 25 -12.45 -23.76 3.10
C GLU A 25 -12.77 -23.55 1.61
N SER A 26 -12.74 -22.31 1.12
CA SER A 26 -12.90 -21.99 -0.30
C SER A 26 -11.73 -22.47 -1.16
N THR A 27 -10.59 -22.83 -0.59
CA THR A 27 -9.45 -23.42 -1.31
C THR A 27 -9.55 -24.95 -1.32
N VAL A 28 -10.08 -25.50 -2.39
CA VAL A 28 -10.18 -26.97 -2.57
C VAL A 28 -8.81 -27.58 -2.91
N LYS A 29 -8.04 -26.91 -3.76
CA LYS A 29 -6.69 -27.29 -4.18
C LYS A 29 -5.85 -26.02 -4.37
N GLY A 30 -4.71 -25.94 -3.69
CA GLY A 30 -3.72 -24.87 -3.86
C GLY A 30 -2.60 -25.26 -4.83
N VAL A 31 -1.35 -24.87 -4.51
CA VAL A 31 -0.16 -25.12 -5.31
C VAL A 31 0.04 -26.62 -5.58
N GLY A 32 0.58 -26.96 -6.76
CA GLY A 32 1.01 -28.30 -7.11
C GLY A 32 0.19 -28.97 -8.23
N ASP A 33 -0.59 -28.20 -8.97
CA ASP A 33 -1.28 -28.61 -10.19
C ASP A 33 -1.29 -27.44 -11.19
N ASP A 34 -1.81 -27.63 -12.41
CA ASP A 34 -1.87 -26.57 -13.44
C ASP A 34 -2.69 -25.37 -13.00
N CYS A 35 -3.71 -25.58 -12.14
CA CYS A 35 -4.56 -24.52 -11.58
C CYS A 35 -4.88 -24.76 -10.11
N ALA A 36 -5.07 -23.70 -9.35
CA ALA A 36 -5.77 -23.77 -8.07
C ALA A 36 -7.27 -24.01 -8.30
N VAL A 37 -7.91 -24.75 -7.37
CA VAL A 37 -9.36 -25.00 -7.40
C VAL A 37 -10.00 -24.30 -6.23
N LEU A 38 -10.89 -23.34 -6.51
CA LEU A 38 -11.58 -22.51 -5.54
C LEU A 38 -13.10 -22.76 -5.63
N HIS A 39 -13.80 -22.63 -4.50
CA HIS A 39 -15.24 -22.82 -4.42
C HIS A 39 -15.91 -21.72 -3.59
N TYR A 40 -16.82 -20.95 -4.19
CA TYR A 40 -17.56 -19.83 -3.61
C TYR A 40 -19.07 -19.99 -3.89
N PRO A 41 -19.80 -20.74 -3.06
CA PRO A 41 -21.21 -21.04 -3.36
C PRO A 41 -22.16 -19.87 -3.14
N ASP A 42 -21.87 -18.97 -2.17
CA ASP A 42 -22.86 -18.00 -1.68
C ASP A 42 -22.30 -16.55 -1.62
N SER A 43 -21.20 -16.27 -2.32
CA SER A 43 -20.52 -14.97 -2.29
C SER A 43 -20.16 -14.48 -3.69
N GLU A 44 -20.11 -13.16 -3.87
CA GLU A 44 -19.44 -12.55 -5.02
C GLU A 44 -17.93 -12.62 -4.83
N VAL A 45 -17.22 -12.92 -5.89
CA VAL A 45 -15.75 -13.00 -5.90
C VAL A 45 -15.18 -11.63 -6.27
N LEU A 46 -14.27 -11.14 -5.43
CA LEU A 46 -13.49 -9.93 -5.67
C LEU A 46 -12.11 -10.34 -6.16
N VAL A 47 -11.61 -9.71 -7.21
CA VAL A 47 -10.29 -9.99 -7.78
C VAL A 47 -9.56 -8.69 -8.03
N THR A 48 -8.34 -8.59 -7.53
CA THR A 48 -7.44 -7.47 -7.81
C THR A 48 -6.06 -7.97 -8.19
N THR A 49 -5.24 -7.14 -8.84
CA THR A 49 -3.87 -7.46 -9.17
C THR A 49 -3.01 -6.21 -9.23
N ASP A 50 -1.84 -6.26 -8.58
CA ASP A 50 -0.82 -5.23 -8.65
C ASP A 50 0.48 -5.77 -9.22
N MET A 51 1.27 -4.86 -9.81
CA MET A 51 2.60 -5.14 -10.30
C MET A 51 3.61 -4.19 -9.66
N LEU A 52 4.64 -4.74 -9.03
CA LEU A 52 5.74 -4.00 -8.44
C LEU A 52 7.03 -4.25 -9.25
N MET A 53 7.65 -3.16 -9.68
CA MET A 53 8.88 -3.18 -10.49
C MET A 53 10.03 -2.54 -9.73
N GLU A 54 11.17 -3.22 -9.69
CA GLU A 54 12.40 -2.65 -9.13
C GLU A 54 12.82 -1.38 -9.87
N GLY A 55 13.19 -0.36 -9.09
CA GLY A 55 13.55 0.97 -9.61
C GLY A 55 12.35 1.86 -9.95
N VAL A 56 11.11 1.37 -9.79
CA VAL A 56 9.86 2.11 -9.99
C VAL A 56 9.06 2.15 -8.70
N HIS A 57 8.68 0.98 -8.16
CA HIS A 57 7.85 0.86 -6.96
C HIS A 57 8.66 0.53 -5.70
N PHE A 58 9.88 0.04 -5.86
CA PHE A 58 10.80 -0.25 -4.76
C PHE A 58 12.25 -0.20 -5.21
N ASP A 59 13.16 0.01 -4.26
CA ASP A 59 14.60 -0.04 -4.48
C ASP A 59 15.27 -0.90 -3.41
N LEU A 60 15.94 -1.98 -3.85
CA LEU A 60 16.63 -2.94 -2.98
C LEU A 60 17.89 -2.36 -2.31
N THR A 61 18.21 -1.09 -2.50
CA THR A 61 19.26 -0.41 -1.74
C THR A 61 18.80 -0.05 -0.33
N TYR A 62 17.48 0.03 -0.07
CA TYR A 62 16.94 0.40 1.23
C TYR A 62 15.73 -0.43 1.70
N ILE A 63 15.12 -1.28 0.87
CA ILE A 63 14.13 -2.26 1.30
C ILE A 63 14.73 -3.66 1.23
N ASP A 64 14.64 -4.43 2.31
CA ASP A 64 14.98 -5.84 2.29
C ASP A 64 13.86 -6.68 1.66
N LEU A 65 14.19 -7.91 1.30
CA LEU A 65 13.27 -8.78 0.58
C LEU A 65 12.10 -9.27 1.47
N GLN A 66 12.29 -9.35 2.79
CA GLN A 66 11.22 -9.70 3.71
C GLN A 66 10.15 -8.60 3.77
N HIS A 67 10.56 -7.34 3.95
CA HIS A 67 9.62 -6.21 3.91
C HIS A 67 8.96 -6.07 2.54
N LEU A 68 9.71 -6.29 1.45
CA LEU A 68 9.16 -6.27 0.10
C LEU A 68 8.10 -7.35 -0.10
N GLY A 69 8.35 -8.58 0.36
CA GLY A 69 7.37 -9.67 0.31
C GLY A 69 6.09 -9.35 1.08
N TYR A 70 6.25 -8.80 2.30
CA TYR A 70 5.13 -8.37 3.13
C TYR A 70 4.30 -7.27 2.45
N LYS A 71 4.95 -6.19 2.00
CA LYS A 71 4.32 -5.08 1.29
C LYS A 71 3.59 -5.54 0.04
N SER A 72 4.22 -6.41 -0.77
CA SER A 72 3.64 -6.92 -2.01
C SER A 72 2.31 -7.65 -1.81
N ALA A 73 2.15 -8.38 -0.69
CA ALA A 73 0.87 -8.98 -0.33
C ALA A 73 -0.13 -7.96 0.21
N MET A 74 0.33 -7.04 1.08
CA MET A 74 -0.54 -6.10 1.77
C MET A 74 -1.22 -5.11 0.83
N VAL A 75 -0.55 -4.63 -0.22
CA VAL A 75 -1.15 -3.72 -1.20
C VAL A 75 -2.38 -4.35 -1.87
N ASN A 76 -2.28 -5.61 -2.27
CA ASN A 76 -3.39 -6.36 -2.87
C ASN A 76 -4.50 -6.72 -1.85
N ILE A 77 -4.12 -7.04 -0.61
CA ILE A 77 -5.08 -7.30 0.47
C ILE A 77 -5.86 -6.03 0.80
N SER A 78 -5.22 -4.86 0.70
CA SER A 78 -5.85 -3.55 0.90
C SER A 78 -7.02 -3.32 -0.07
N ASP A 79 -6.87 -3.62 -1.34
CA ASP A 79 -7.93 -3.50 -2.35
C ASP A 79 -9.19 -4.31 -1.99
N ILE A 80 -8.99 -5.52 -1.48
CA ILE A 80 -10.12 -6.37 -1.06
C ILE A 80 -10.84 -5.74 0.12
N PHE A 81 -10.11 -5.22 1.11
CA PHE A 81 -10.71 -4.51 2.23
C PHE A 81 -11.36 -3.20 1.79
N ALA A 82 -10.78 -2.48 0.82
CA ALA A 82 -11.36 -1.26 0.25
C ALA A 82 -12.75 -1.47 -0.38
N MET A 83 -13.07 -2.71 -0.75
CA MET A 83 -14.41 -3.10 -1.20
C MET A 83 -15.28 -3.76 -0.11
N ASN A 84 -14.89 -3.65 1.17
CA ASN A 84 -15.53 -4.30 2.32
C ASN A 84 -15.56 -5.83 2.22
N GLY A 85 -14.63 -6.40 1.47
CA GLY A 85 -14.45 -7.83 1.25
C GLY A 85 -13.64 -8.51 2.36
N THR A 86 -13.45 -9.81 2.18
CA THR A 86 -12.54 -10.64 2.97
C THR A 86 -11.56 -11.31 2.02
N PRO A 87 -10.24 -11.03 2.11
CA PRO A 87 -9.24 -11.68 1.27
C PRO A 87 -9.14 -13.16 1.62
N ARG A 88 -8.93 -14.02 0.62
CA ARG A 88 -8.90 -15.47 0.78
C ARG A 88 -7.69 -16.13 0.18
N GLN A 89 -7.35 -15.81 -1.05
CA GLN A 89 -6.24 -16.42 -1.77
C GLN A 89 -5.40 -15.38 -2.48
N LEU A 90 -4.11 -15.72 -2.70
CA LEU A 90 -3.23 -15.02 -3.62
C LEU A 90 -2.52 -15.96 -4.59
N THR A 91 -2.19 -15.45 -5.77
CA THR A 91 -1.17 -15.99 -6.68
C THR A 91 -0.02 -15.01 -6.81
N VAL A 92 1.20 -15.54 -6.97
CA VAL A 92 2.45 -14.75 -6.97
C VAL A 92 3.25 -15.04 -8.23
N SER A 93 3.33 -14.10 -9.15
CA SER A 93 4.18 -14.19 -10.34
C SER A 93 5.44 -13.34 -10.13
N ILE A 94 6.62 -13.93 -10.31
CA ILE A 94 7.91 -13.26 -10.13
C ILE A 94 8.83 -13.44 -11.33
N ALA A 95 9.51 -12.37 -11.73
CA ALA A 95 10.56 -12.43 -12.74
C ALA A 95 11.90 -12.03 -12.12
N LEU A 96 12.87 -12.94 -12.14
CA LEU A 96 14.12 -12.87 -11.39
C LEU A 96 15.34 -12.67 -12.30
N SER A 97 16.18 -11.68 -12.01
CA SER A 97 17.49 -11.57 -12.65
C SER A 97 18.49 -12.55 -12.01
N LYS A 98 19.59 -12.84 -12.73
CA LYS A 98 20.63 -13.82 -12.32
C LYS A 98 21.34 -13.49 -11.00
N ARG A 99 21.18 -12.28 -10.46
CA ARG A 99 21.81 -11.88 -9.19
C ARG A 99 21.16 -12.52 -7.97
N PHE A 100 19.87 -12.90 -8.07
CA PHE A 100 19.12 -13.48 -6.95
C PHE A 100 19.52 -14.96 -6.71
N LYS A 101 19.50 -15.33 -5.45
CA LYS A 101 19.79 -16.67 -4.94
C LYS A 101 18.53 -17.26 -4.30
N VAL A 102 18.60 -18.52 -3.94
CA VAL A 102 17.48 -19.22 -3.28
C VAL A 102 17.16 -18.54 -1.95
N GLU A 103 18.17 -18.18 -1.18
CA GLU A 103 18.04 -17.55 0.12
C GLU A 103 17.33 -16.18 0.03
N ASP A 104 17.57 -15.43 -1.05
CA ASP A 104 16.88 -14.17 -1.33
C ASP A 104 15.37 -14.41 -1.50
N MET A 105 14.99 -15.46 -2.20
CA MET A 105 13.59 -15.82 -2.39
C MET A 105 12.95 -16.40 -1.13
N GLU A 106 13.69 -17.13 -0.31
CA GLU A 106 13.23 -17.58 1.02
C GLU A 106 12.86 -16.38 1.90
N GLU A 107 13.68 -15.32 1.88
CA GLU A 107 13.44 -14.07 2.61
C GLU A 107 12.19 -13.36 2.09
N PHE A 108 12.06 -13.18 0.77
CA PHE A 108 10.87 -12.61 0.15
C PHE A 108 9.60 -13.39 0.52
N TYR A 109 9.60 -14.71 0.38
CA TYR A 109 8.44 -15.53 0.74
C TYR A 109 8.18 -15.59 2.24
N SER A 110 9.18 -15.34 3.09
CA SER A 110 8.98 -15.19 4.54
C SER A 110 8.08 -13.98 4.83
N GLY A 111 8.37 -12.82 4.24
CA GLY A 111 7.54 -11.63 4.38
C GLY A 111 6.13 -11.82 3.80
N LEU A 112 6.04 -12.41 2.62
CA LEU A 112 4.76 -12.74 1.98
C LEU A 112 3.88 -13.62 2.89
N ARG A 113 4.46 -14.67 3.48
CA ARG A 113 3.75 -15.56 4.43
C ARG A 113 3.32 -14.82 5.68
N MET A 114 4.14 -13.91 6.23
CA MET A 114 3.76 -13.11 7.39
C MET A 114 2.48 -12.29 7.13
N ALA A 115 2.37 -11.65 5.98
CA ALA A 115 1.18 -10.91 5.56
C ALA A 115 -0.03 -11.83 5.40
N CYS A 116 0.16 -12.97 4.73
CA CYS A 116 -0.88 -13.98 4.53
C CYS A 116 -1.36 -14.62 5.83
N ASP A 117 -0.45 -14.88 6.78
CA ASP A 117 -0.78 -15.43 8.09
C ASP A 117 -1.61 -14.46 8.93
N LYS A 118 -1.27 -13.17 8.87
CA LYS A 118 -1.99 -12.12 9.58
C LYS A 118 -3.46 -12.05 9.19
N TRP A 119 -3.76 -12.21 7.89
CA TRP A 119 -5.12 -12.05 7.36
C TRP A 119 -5.80 -13.35 6.96
N GLY A 120 -5.17 -14.50 7.22
CA GLY A 120 -5.74 -15.80 6.91
C GLY A 120 -5.87 -16.05 5.39
N VAL A 121 -4.91 -15.57 4.59
CA VAL A 121 -4.90 -15.71 3.13
C VAL A 121 -4.07 -16.92 2.73
N ASP A 122 -4.54 -17.68 1.74
CA ASP A 122 -3.83 -18.82 1.17
C ASP A 122 -3.00 -18.40 -0.06
N ILE A 123 -1.73 -18.80 -0.12
CA ILE A 123 -0.96 -18.73 -1.36
C ILE A 123 -1.29 -19.99 -2.17
N VAL A 124 -1.96 -19.82 -3.31
CA VAL A 124 -2.56 -20.94 -4.04
C VAL A 124 -1.90 -21.24 -5.38
N GLY A 125 -1.00 -20.38 -5.84
CA GLY A 125 -0.32 -20.54 -7.13
C GLY A 125 0.56 -19.36 -7.47
N GLY A 126 1.08 -19.38 -8.69
CA GLY A 126 1.91 -18.31 -9.23
C GLY A 126 2.72 -18.77 -10.42
N ASP A 127 3.70 -17.98 -10.80
CA ASP A 127 4.62 -18.24 -11.90
C ASP A 127 6.02 -17.72 -11.57
N THR A 128 7.05 -18.37 -12.11
CA THR A 128 8.43 -17.93 -11.93
C THR A 128 9.15 -17.92 -13.27
N THR A 129 9.66 -16.75 -13.66
CA THR A 129 10.39 -16.61 -14.91
C THR A 129 11.69 -15.79 -14.72
N SER A 130 12.47 -15.67 -15.77
CA SER A 130 13.71 -14.90 -15.75
C SER A 130 13.47 -13.44 -16.17
N SER A 131 14.24 -12.52 -15.57
CA SER A 131 14.36 -11.12 -15.99
C SER A 131 15.80 -10.83 -16.43
N TYR A 132 15.97 -9.97 -17.41
CA TYR A 132 17.28 -9.42 -17.75
C TYR A 132 17.72 -8.28 -16.81
N THR A 133 16.75 -7.59 -16.20
CA THR A 133 16.97 -6.41 -15.35
C THR A 133 16.14 -6.53 -14.09
N GLY A 134 16.74 -6.63 -12.93
CA GLY A 134 16.05 -6.49 -11.66
C GLY A 134 15.01 -7.58 -11.34
N LEU A 135 14.11 -7.23 -10.43
CA LEU A 135 13.00 -8.02 -9.91
C LEU A 135 11.67 -7.38 -10.33
N ALA A 136 10.77 -8.20 -10.86
CA ALA A 136 9.38 -7.82 -11.09
C ALA A 136 8.47 -8.79 -10.34
N ILE A 137 7.43 -8.27 -9.70
CA ILE A 137 6.48 -9.00 -8.87
C ILE A 137 5.08 -8.64 -9.36
N SER A 138 4.24 -9.64 -9.61
CA SER A 138 2.80 -9.43 -9.82
C SER A 138 2.05 -10.37 -8.89
N ILE A 139 1.16 -9.79 -8.07
CA ILE A 139 0.32 -10.54 -7.15
C ILE A 139 -1.13 -10.32 -7.55
N THR A 140 -1.89 -11.41 -7.60
CA THR A 140 -3.34 -11.35 -7.74
C THR A 140 -3.95 -11.83 -6.44
N CYS A 141 -4.79 -10.99 -5.82
CA CYS A 141 -5.55 -11.35 -4.62
C CYS A 141 -7.01 -11.64 -4.99
N ILE A 142 -7.54 -12.71 -4.43
CA ILE A 142 -8.92 -13.14 -4.58
C ILE A 142 -9.57 -13.07 -3.19
N GLY A 143 -10.68 -12.38 -3.12
CA GLY A 143 -11.48 -12.24 -1.92
C GLY A 143 -12.95 -12.51 -2.20
N GLU A 144 -13.75 -12.43 -1.15
CA GLU A 144 -15.19 -12.61 -1.25
C GLU A 144 -15.94 -11.59 -0.41
N ALA A 145 -17.16 -11.29 -0.82
CA ALA A 145 -18.13 -10.54 -0.04
C ALA A 145 -19.55 -10.96 -0.41
N ARG A 146 -20.49 -10.83 0.53
CA ARG A 146 -21.90 -10.91 0.17
C ARG A 146 -22.24 -9.73 -0.73
N LYS A 147 -23.06 -9.95 -1.74
CA LYS A 147 -23.44 -8.93 -2.74
C LYS A 147 -23.91 -7.61 -2.11
N GLU A 148 -24.71 -7.71 -1.08
CA GLU A 148 -25.25 -6.55 -0.34
C GLU A 148 -24.19 -5.81 0.50
N ASP A 149 -23.07 -6.43 0.84
CA ASP A 149 -22.01 -5.83 1.67
C ASP A 149 -20.93 -5.14 0.85
N ILE A 150 -20.87 -5.39 -0.46
CA ILE A 150 -19.84 -4.78 -1.33
C ILE A 150 -20.00 -3.26 -1.32
N VAL A 151 -18.90 -2.57 -1.06
CA VAL A 151 -18.81 -1.12 -1.17
C VAL A 151 -17.98 -0.77 -2.40
N TYR A 152 -18.45 0.19 -3.17
CA TYR A 152 -17.82 0.64 -4.41
C TYR A 152 -17.25 2.06 -4.21
N ARG A 153 -16.42 2.50 -5.15
CA ARG A 153 -16.02 3.93 -5.26
C ARG A 153 -17.20 4.84 -5.59
N LYS A 154 -18.29 4.27 -6.10
CA LYS A 154 -19.55 4.95 -6.44
C LYS A 154 -20.58 4.73 -5.35
N GLY A 155 -21.28 5.80 -4.96
CA GLY A 155 -22.41 5.72 -4.03
C GLY A 155 -22.46 6.86 -3.01
N ALA A 156 -21.44 7.72 -2.97
CA ALA A 156 -21.44 8.93 -2.14
C ALA A 156 -22.59 9.87 -2.51
N LYS A 157 -23.22 10.45 -1.49
CA LYS A 157 -24.40 11.32 -1.63
C LYS A 157 -24.16 12.66 -0.99
N ASP A 158 -24.87 13.70 -1.47
CA ASP A 158 -24.86 15.03 -0.84
C ASP A 158 -25.10 14.91 0.66
N THR A 159 -24.28 15.61 1.45
CA THR A 159 -24.23 15.59 2.92
C THR A 159 -23.59 14.37 3.59
N ASP A 160 -23.16 13.35 2.83
CA ASP A 160 -22.36 12.26 3.41
C ASP A 160 -21.07 12.82 4.02
N LEU A 161 -20.68 12.26 5.15
CA LEU A 161 -19.43 12.58 5.82
C LEU A 161 -18.27 11.90 5.10
N ILE A 162 -17.15 12.60 4.93
CA ILE A 162 -15.91 12.04 4.38
C ILE A 162 -14.97 11.70 5.54
N CYS A 163 -14.55 10.45 5.60
CA CYS A 163 -13.71 9.91 6.65
C CYS A 163 -12.46 9.25 6.07
N VAL A 164 -11.36 9.33 6.82
CA VAL A 164 -10.13 8.59 6.55
C VAL A 164 -9.70 7.84 7.80
N THR A 165 -9.03 6.70 7.62
CA THR A 165 -8.40 5.96 8.71
C THR A 165 -6.98 6.45 8.95
N GLY A 166 -6.41 6.18 10.13
CA GLY A 166 -5.02 6.45 10.49
C GLY A 166 -4.60 7.91 10.27
N ASP A 167 -3.44 8.10 9.71
CA ASP A 167 -2.85 9.38 9.29
C ASP A 167 -2.21 9.26 7.90
N LEU A 168 -1.96 10.41 7.28
CA LEU A 168 -1.58 10.49 5.87
C LEU A 168 -0.23 11.19 5.66
N GLY A 169 0.46 10.78 4.59
CA GLY A 169 1.72 11.34 4.15
C GLY A 169 2.94 10.75 4.85
N ALA A 170 2.77 9.86 5.83
CA ALA A 170 3.87 9.25 6.56
C ALA A 170 4.70 8.31 5.67
N ALA A 171 4.05 7.49 4.83
CA ALA A 171 4.73 6.62 3.88
C ALA A 171 5.58 7.43 2.89
N TYR A 172 5.03 8.50 2.35
CA TYR A 172 5.77 9.39 1.44
C TYR A 172 6.95 10.07 2.12
N MET A 173 6.81 10.53 3.37
CA MET A 173 7.95 11.10 4.11
C MET A 173 9.02 10.05 4.42
N GLY A 174 8.63 8.81 4.67
CA GLY A 174 9.55 7.67 4.78
C GLY A 174 10.34 7.44 3.49
N LEU A 175 9.66 7.47 2.33
CA LEU A 175 10.31 7.37 1.02
C LEU A 175 11.31 8.53 0.80
N GLN A 176 10.90 9.78 1.06
CA GLN A 176 11.77 10.95 0.90
C GLN A 176 13.01 10.88 1.81
N LEU A 177 12.87 10.36 3.04
CA LEU A 177 13.97 10.10 3.93
C LEU A 177 14.94 9.07 3.34
N LEU A 178 14.45 7.93 2.87
CA LEU A 178 15.25 6.88 2.27
C LEU A 178 16.00 7.34 1.02
N GLU A 179 15.32 8.06 0.13
CA GLU A 179 15.93 8.60 -1.09
C GLU A 179 16.98 9.69 -0.78
N ARG A 180 16.76 10.51 0.26
CA ARG A 180 17.77 11.47 0.74
C ARG A 180 19.04 10.75 1.19
N GLU A 181 18.92 9.76 2.08
CA GLU A 181 20.07 9.02 2.60
C GLU A 181 20.84 8.27 1.51
N LYS A 182 20.12 7.66 0.59
CA LYS A 182 20.69 7.04 -0.61
C LYS A 182 21.48 8.05 -1.45
N SER A 183 20.92 9.24 -1.69
CA SER A 183 21.59 10.31 -2.44
C SER A 183 22.86 10.79 -1.75
N VAL A 184 22.82 10.98 -0.43
CA VAL A 184 23.99 11.34 0.39
C VAL A 184 25.09 10.28 0.29
N TYR A 185 24.72 8.99 0.40
CA TYR A 185 25.65 7.89 0.25
C TYR A 185 26.35 7.90 -1.12
N TYR A 186 25.60 7.98 -2.22
CA TYR A 186 26.18 7.98 -3.56
C TYR A 186 27.04 9.22 -3.82
N GLN A 187 26.65 10.38 -3.31
CA GLN A 187 27.47 11.59 -3.40
C GLN A 187 28.83 11.40 -2.70
N GLN A 188 28.85 10.83 -1.51
CA GLN A 188 30.10 10.53 -0.78
C GLN A 188 30.99 9.52 -1.52
N VAL A 189 30.36 8.47 -2.10
CA VAL A 189 31.06 7.47 -2.92
C VAL A 189 31.71 8.12 -4.14
N ASP A 190 30.98 8.99 -4.85
CA ASP A 190 31.49 9.68 -6.03
C ASP A 190 32.61 10.68 -5.70
N GLU A 191 32.52 11.37 -4.59
CA GLU A 191 33.60 12.24 -4.10
C GLU A 191 34.86 11.45 -3.76
N ALA A 192 34.72 10.33 -3.04
CA ALA A 192 35.83 9.45 -2.70
C ALA A 192 36.49 8.86 -3.96
N ARG A 193 35.70 8.48 -4.97
CA ARG A 193 36.19 8.01 -6.27
C ARG A 193 36.97 9.10 -7.01
N LYS A 194 36.44 10.33 -7.07
CA LYS A 194 37.12 11.47 -7.72
C LYS A 194 38.45 11.81 -7.06
N LYS A 195 38.54 11.69 -5.71
CA LYS A 195 39.76 11.90 -4.94
C LYS A 195 40.70 10.69 -4.92
N ASN A 196 40.28 9.55 -5.52
CA ASN A 196 40.99 8.28 -5.48
C ASN A 196 41.27 7.78 -4.05
N ASP A 197 40.38 8.12 -3.10
CA ASP A 197 40.51 7.82 -1.67
C ASP A 197 39.95 6.41 -1.37
N LYS A 198 40.88 5.44 -1.42
CA LYS A 198 40.53 4.03 -1.15
C LYS A 198 40.06 3.77 0.29
N ARG A 199 40.56 4.58 1.26
CA ARG A 199 40.18 4.43 2.66
C ARG A 199 38.73 4.88 2.88
N ALA A 200 38.35 6.04 2.35
CA ALA A 200 36.98 6.52 2.41
C ALA A 200 36.01 5.54 1.71
N LEU A 201 36.39 4.96 0.56
CA LEU A 201 35.58 3.95 -0.12
C LEU A 201 35.38 2.68 0.71
N GLU A 202 36.39 2.28 1.53
CA GLU A 202 36.27 1.11 2.40
C GLU A 202 35.38 1.42 3.62
N GLU A 203 35.52 2.61 4.20
CA GLU A 203 34.68 3.08 5.30
C GLU A 203 33.19 3.20 4.87
N LEU A 204 32.92 3.65 3.65
CA LEU A 204 31.56 3.74 3.08
C LEU A 204 30.87 2.39 2.86
N LYS A 205 31.61 1.28 2.77
CA LYS A 205 30.97 -0.06 2.71
C LYS A 205 30.21 -0.43 3.98
N GLY A 206 30.58 0.17 5.11
CA GLY A 206 29.89 0.00 6.38
C GLY A 206 28.94 1.15 6.72
N PHE A 207 28.60 1.99 5.75
CA PHE A 207 27.70 3.12 5.96
C PHE A 207 26.33 2.62 6.43
N GLN A 208 25.88 3.18 7.53
CA GLN A 208 24.52 3.00 8.03
C GLN A 208 23.94 4.38 8.31
N PRO A 209 22.84 4.75 7.66
CA PRO A 209 22.17 6.02 7.94
C PRO A 209 21.62 6.03 9.36
N ASP A 210 21.59 7.22 9.98
CA ASP A 210 20.95 7.39 11.28
C ASP A 210 19.44 7.68 11.11
N PHE A 211 18.66 6.72 11.52
CA PHE A 211 17.21 6.79 11.49
C PHE A 211 16.58 6.98 12.88
N ALA A 212 17.38 7.29 13.91
CA ALA A 212 16.87 7.47 15.27
C ALA A 212 15.75 8.54 15.32
N GLY A 213 14.61 8.14 15.91
CA GLY A 213 13.42 9.00 16.02
C GLY A 213 12.60 9.13 14.72
N LYS A 214 12.90 8.32 13.70
CA LYS A 214 12.19 8.30 12.40
C LYS A 214 11.62 6.91 12.07
N GLU A 215 11.59 6.04 13.06
CA GLU A 215 11.17 4.64 12.92
C GLU A 215 9.74 4.52 12.40
N TYR A 216 8.86 5.42 12.83
CA TYR A 216 7.48 5.46 12.39
C TYR A 216 7.35 5.68 10.87
N LEU A 217 8.10 6.64 10.33
CA LEU A 217 8.08 6.95 8.88
C LEU A 217 8.58 5.77 8.05
N LEU A 218 9.67 5.12 8.53
CA LEU A 218 10.21 3.94 7.88
C LEU A 218 9.23 2.78 7.93
N GLN A 219 8.59 2.56 9.08
CA GLN A 219 7.57 1.53 9.22
C GLN A 219 6.41 1.76 8.25
N ARG A 220 5.90 2.99 8.15
CA ARG A 220 4.80 3.32 7.22
C ARG A 220 5.17 3.07 5.76
N GLN A 221 6.41 3.31 5.34
CA GLN A 221 6.88 3.09 3.98
C GLN A 221 7.23 1.63 3.69
N LEU A 222 7.96 0.97 4.60
CA LEU A 222 8.54 -0.36 4.36
C LEU A 222 7.60 -1.50 4.78
N GLN A 223 6.77 -1.27 5.80
CA GLN A 223 5.83 -2.25 6.36
C GLN A 223 4.39 -1.73 6.25
N THR A 224 3.92 -1.59 5.02
CA THR A 224 2.55 -1.17 4.70
C THR A 224 1.52 -2.09 5.37
N GLU A 225 0.42 -1.51 5.88
CA GLU A 225 -0.63 -2.25 6.55
C GLU A 225 -1.98 -2.05 5.87
N ALA A 226 -2.70 -3.16 5.66
CA ALA A 226 -4.08 -3.13 5.16
C ALA A 226 -5.06 -3.02 6.32
N ARG A 227 -6.15 -2.26 6.15
CA ARG A 227 -7.07 -1.85 7.22
C ARG A 227 -8.25 -2.81 7.43
N GLY A 228 -7.97 -4.10 7.50
CA GLY A 228 -8.98 -5.11 7.86
C GLY A 228 -9.55 -4.96 9.26
N ASP A 229 -8.81 -4.33 10.19
CA ASP A 229 -9.28 -3.93 11.52
C ASP A 229 -10.49 -3.01 11.44
N ILE A 230 -10.48 -2.06 10.52
CA ILE A 230 -11.57 -1.11 10.29
C ILE A 230 -12.79 -1.82 9.69
N ILE A 231 -12.58 -2.74 8.76
CA ILE A 231 -13.66 -3.54 8.16
C ILE A 231 -14.36 -4.40 9.24
N ALA A 232 -13.59 -4.99 10.16
CA ALA A 232 -14.17 -5.69 11.30
C ALA A 232 -15.01 -4.74 12.17
N ARG A 233 -14.50 -3.53 12.44
CA ARG A 233 -15.19 -2.52 13.24
C ARG A 233 -16.48 -2.01 12.57
N PHE A 234 -16.50 -1.87 11.26
CA PHE A 234 -17.73 -1.54 10.52
C PHE A 234 -18.84 -2.57 10.76
N ARG A 235 -18.48 -3.85 10.72
CA ARG A 235 -19.44 -4.94 10.99
C ARG A 235 -19.98 -4.88 12.42
N GLU A 236 -19.13 -4.66 13.41
CA GLU A 236 -19.53 -4.56 14.83
C GLU A 236 -20.48 -3.39 15.09
N LEU A 237 -20.19 -2.22 14.51
CA LEU A 237 -21.00 -1.00 14.69
C LEU A 237 -22.18 -0.89 13.72
N ASN A 238 -22.34 -1.88 12.84
CA ASN A 238 -23.31 -1.85 11.76
C ASN A 238 -23.21 -0.53 10.96
N ILE A 239 -21.98 -0.20 10.53
CA ILE A 239 -21.67 0.89 9.63
C ILE A 239 -21.54 0.32 8.22
N ARG A 240 -22.21 0.96 7.27
CA ARG A 240 -22.04 0.63 5.84
C ARG A 240 -21.64 1.90 5.09
N PRO A 241 -20.38 2.02 4.65
CA PRO A 241 -19.94 3.11 3.82
C PRO A 241 -20.79 3.24 2.55
N THR A 242 -21.05 4.45 2.10
CA THR A 242 -21.75 4.74 0.84
C THR A 242 -20.82 4.66 -0.36
N ALA A 243 -19.54 5.03 -0.17
CA ALA A 243 -18.43 4.80 -1.10
C ALA A 243 -17.15 4.56 -0.31
N MET A 244 -16.21 3.82 -0.88
CA MET A 244 -14.92 3.54 -0.24
C MET A 244 -13.86 3.18 -1.28
N MET A 245 -12.61 3.49 -0.96
CA MET A 245 -11.39 2.99 -1.58
C MET A 245 -10.21 3.16 -0.62
N ASP A 246 -9.10 2.53 -0.88
CA ASP A 246 -7.86 2.78 -0.15
C ASP A 246 -7.06 3.93 -0.78
N ILE A 247 -6.07 4.45 -0.05
CA ILE A 247 -5.25 5.61 -0.46
C ILE A 247 -3.88 5.09 -0.91
N SER A 248 -3.74 4.85 -2.20
CA SER A 248 -2.50 4.40 -2.86
C SER A 248 -1.73 5.53 -3.54
N ASP A 249 -2.42 6.45 -4.23
CA ASP A 249 -1.80 7.55 -5.00
C ASP A 249 -1.87 8.90 -4.26
N GLY A 250 -2.64 8.98 -3.18
CA GLY A 250 -2.81 10.16 -2.35
C GLY A 250 -4.27 10.60 -2.21
N LEU A 251 -4.62 11.14 -1.06
CA LEU A 251 -6.00 11.51 -0.69
C LEU A 251 -6.74 12.30 -1.78
N SER A 252 -6.06 13.23 -2.47
CA SER A 252 -6.70 14.06 -3.50
C SER A 252 -7.13 13.22 -4.70
N SER A 253 -6.30 12.28 -5.15
CA SER A 253 -6.59 11.40 -6.28
C SER A 253 -7.82 10.54 -5.99
N GLU A 254 -7.80 9.84 -4.87
CA GLU A 254 -8.85 8.91 -4.49
C GLU A 254 -10.18 9.62 -4.24
N LEU A 255 -10.15 10.78 -3.59
CA LEU A 255 -11.37 11.57 -3.37
C LEU A 255 -11.98 12.06 -4.69
N MET A 256 -11.13 12.45 -5.65
CA MET A 256 -11.60 12.82 -6.99
C MET A 256 -12.21 11.62 -7.72
N HIS A 257 -11.68 10.40 -7.53
CA HIS A 257 -12.26 9.19 -8.08
C HIS A 257 -13.67 8.92 -7.49
N ILE A 258 -13.83 9.02 -6.18
CA ILE A 258 -15.14 8.89 -5.52
C ILE A 258 -16.12 9.95 -6.05
N CYS A 259 -15.70 11.22 -6.10
CA CYS A 259 -16.54 12.32 -6.57
C CYS A 259 -16.97 12.12 -8.03
N LYS A 260 -16.05 11.76 -8.90
CA LYS A 260 -16.31 11.49 -10.32
C LYS A 260 -17.30 10.34 -10.52
N GLN A 261 -17.08 9.22 -9.83
CA GLN A 261 -17.95 8.05 -9.98
C GLN A 261 -19.33 8.24 -9.34
N SER A 262 -19.42 9.05 -8.29
CA SER A 262 -20.66 9.36 -7.58
C SER A 262 -21.37 10.59 -8.16
N ASN A 263 -20.78 11.30 -9.13
CA ASN A 263 -21.28 12.56 -9.69
C ASN A 263 -21.61 13.58 -8.61
N CYS A 264 -20.62 13.89 -7.76
CA CYS A 264 -20.75 14.82 -6.63
C CYS A 264 -19.52 15.73 -6.50
N GLY A 265 -19.63 16.77 -5.69
CA GLY A 265 -18.53 17.59 -5.21
C GLY A 265 -18.12 17.18 -3.80
N CYS A 266 -17.11 17.83 -3.25
CA CYS A 266 -16.71 17.64 -1.86
C CYS A 266 -16.11 18.91 -1.26
N ARG A 267 -16.12 18.97 0.07
CA ARG A 267 -15.30 19.91 0.86
C ARG A 267 -14.54 19.12 1.91
N ILE A 268 -13.21 19.21 1.87
CA ILE A 268 -12.34 18.70 2.94
C ILE A 268 -11.67 19.86 3.66
N TYR A 269 -11.48 19.72 4.95
CA TYR A 269 -10.94 20.75 5.82
C TYR A 269 -9.48 20.42 6.17
N GLU A 270 -8.55 21.27 5.76
CA GLU A 270 -7.12 21.09 6.02
C GLU A 270 -6.80 20.79 7.50
N LYS A 271 -7.48 21.49 8.42
CA LYS A 271 -7.29 21.31 9.86
C LYS A 271 -7.70 19.95 10.40
N ASN A 272 -8.49 19.19 9.63
CA ASN A 272 -9.02 17.89 10.02
C ASN A 272 -8.25 16.72 9.36
N ILE A 273 -7.37 16.99 8.39
CA ILE A 273 -6.54 15.97 7.77
C ILE A 273 -5.59 15.43 8.84
N PRO A 274 -5.64 14.12 9.15
CA PRO A 274 -4.77 13.56 10.17
C PRO A 274 -3.34 13.46 9.64
N ILE A 275 -2.42 14.04 10.35
CA ILE A 275 -0.97 14.04 10.05
C ILE A 275 -0.24 13.77 11.36
N ASP A 276 0.62 12.74 11.35
CA ASP A 276 1.44 12.42 12.51
C ASP A 276 2.53 13.50 12.75
N TYR A 277 2.94 13.65 14.00
CA TYR A 277 3.98 14.62 14.39
C TYR A 277 5.31 14.36 13.67
N GLN A 278 5.76 13.11 13.55
CA GLN A 278 7.00 12.78 12.84
C GLN A 278 6.92 13.14 11.35
N THR A 279 5.75 12.95 10.74
CA THR A 279 5.49 13.36 9.35
C THR A 279 5.64 14.88 9.19
N ALA A 280 5.07 15.65 10.11
CA ALA A 280 5.17 17.11 10.07
C ALA A 280 6.61 17.60 10.26
N VAL A 281 7.34 17.04 11.24
CA VAL A 281 8.76 17.36 11.50
C VAL A 281 9.63 17.01 10.28
N MET A 282 9.43 15.84 9.67
CA MET A 282 10.23 15.43 8.51
C MET A 282 9.93 16.32 7.29
N ALA A 283 8.68 16.70 7.07
CA ALA A 283 8.33 17.63 6.00
C ALA A 283 9.01 19.00 6.19
N GLU A 284 9.08 19.52 7.44
CA GLU A 284 9.80 20.74 7.78
C GLU A 284 11.31 20.60 7.53
N GLU A 285 11.95 19.50 7.96
CA GLU A 285 13.36 19.20 7.69
C GLU A 285 13.68 19.19 6.18
N LEU A 286 12.75 18.71 5.35
CA LEU A 286 12.90 18.67 3.89
C LEU A 286 12.41 19.94 3.19
N ASN A 287 11.95 20.96 3.94
CA ASN A 287 11.35 22.17 3.41
C ASN A 287 10.16 21.89 2.45
N MET A 288 9.33 20.91 2.82
CA MET A 288 8.13 20.51 2.09
C MET A 288 6.85 20.94 2.83
N ASN A 289 5.79 21.20 2.08
CA ASN A 289 4.48 21.48 2.68
C ASN A 289 3.80 20.16 3.08
N VAL A 290 3.62 19.95 4.37
CA VAL A 290 3.10 18.69 4.92
C VAL A 290 1.66 18.39 4.45
N THR A 291 0.81 19.44 4.30
CA THR A 291 -0.55 19.24 3.76
C THR A 291 -0.50 18.72 2.33
N THR A 292 0.41 19.24 1.50
CA THR A 292 0.63 18.72 0.14
C THR A 292 1.11 17.28 0.16
N CYS A 293 1.99 16.91 1.09
CA CYS A 293 2.45 15.53 1.26
C CYS A 293 1.31 14.59 1.64
N ALA A 294 0.43 14.98 2.58
CA ALA A 294 -0.73 14.19 2.97
C ALA A 294 -1.78 14.07 1.84
N LEU A 295 -1.92 15.10 1.00
CA LEU A 295 -2.87 15.11 -0.11
C LEU A 295 -2.41 14.29 -1.32
N ASN A 296 -1.10 14.21 -1.57
CA ASN A 296 -0.56 13.69 -2.84
C ASN A 296 0.60 12.69 -2.66
N GLY A 297 0.94 12.31 -1.43
CA GLY A 297 2.09 11.46 -1.14
C GLY A 297 1.93 10.02 -1.59
N GLY A 298 0.75 9.46 -1.41
CA GLY A 298 0.45 8.06 -1.73
C GLY A 298 1.10 7.03 -0.78
N GLU A 299 0.85 5.76 -1.10
CA GLU A 299 1.37 4.58 -0.38
C GLU A 299 0.97 4.49 1.11
N ASP A 300 -0.04 5.25 1.55
CA ASP A 300 -0.53 5.20 2.93
C ASP A 300 -1.38 3.95 3.20
N TYR A 301 -2.12 3.45 2.20
CA TYR A 301 -3.03 2.30 2.25
C TYR A 301 -4.04 2.39 3.40
N GLU A 302 -4.36 3.61 3.78
CA GLU A 302 -5.48 3.91 4.66
C GLU A 302 -6.79 3.91 3.85
N LEU A 303 -7.93 3.73 4.52
CA LEU A 303 -9.23 3.77 3.86
C LEU A 303 -9.78 5.19 3.81
N LEU A 304 -10.16 5.64 2.62
CA LEU A 304 -11.03 6.79 2.38
C LEU A 304 -12.44 6.29 2.15
N PHE A 305 -13.40 6.77 2.92
CA PHE A 305 -14.78 6.34 2.79
C PHE A 305 -15.78 7.44 3.11
N THR A 306 -17.01 7.24 2.65
CA THR A 306 -18.12 8.14 2.95
C THR A 306 -19.22 7.39 3.69
N VAL A 307 -19.90 8.07 4.61
CA VAL A 307 -21.04 7.53 5.38
C VAL A 307 -22.15 8.57 5.50
N PRO A 308 -23.42 8.13 5.63
CA PRO A 308 -24.52 9.06 5.89
C PRO A 308 -24.26 9.86 7.17
N ILE A 309 -24.68 11.13 7.20
CA ILE A 309 -24.55 12.00 8.39
C ILE A 309 -25.17 11.38 9.65
N GLY A 310 -26.17 10.52 9.51
CA GLY A 310 -26.78 9.79 10.61
C GLY A 310 -25.85 8.80 11.34
N ASP A 311 -24.74 8.42 10.74
CA ASP A 311 -23.75 7.54 11.35
C ASP A 311 -22.63 8.29 12.08
N HIS A 312 -22.71 9.63 12.20
CA HIS A 312 -21.72 10.48 12.85
C HIS A 312 -21.33 9.99 14.26
N GLU A 313 -22.30 9.65 15.10
CA GLU A 313 -22.03 9.18 16.47
C GLU A 313 -21.29 7.83 16.49
N LYS A 314 -21.55 6.97 15.51
CA LYS A 314 -20.82 5.70 15.36
C LYS A 314 -19.37 5.93 14.92
N ILE A 315 -19.15 6.86 13.99
CA ILE A 315 -17.80 7.23 13.55
C ILE A 315 -16.99 7.80 14.70
N GLN A 316 -17.57 8.58 15.58
CA GLN A 316 -16.90 9.11 16.77
C GLN A 316 -16.45 8.03 17.77
N GLN A 317 -17.00 6.81 17.70
CA GLN A 317 -16.57 5.67 18.51
C GLN A 317 -15.38 4.90 17.91
N MET A 318 -14.88 5.36 16.76
CA MET A 318 -13.75 4.73 16.06
C MET A 318 -12.49 5.59 16.25
N ASP A 319 -11.59 5.17 17.15
CA ASP A 319 -10.40 5.94 17.53
C ASP A 319 -9.47 6.24 16.33
N ASN A 320 -9.37 5.30 15.39
CA ASN A 320 -8.48 5.38 14.24
C ASN A 320 -9.17 5.93 12.96
N VAL A 321 -10.28 6.67 13.12
CA VAL A 321 -11.01 7.30 12.01
C VAL A 321 -11.14 8.79 12.26
N LYS A 322 -10.87 9.59 11.23
CA LYS A 322 -11.02 11.04 11.26
C LYS A 322 -12.03 11.52 10.22
N LEU A 323 -12.97 12.35 10.67
CA LEU A 323 -13.89 13.06 9.80
C LEU A 323 -13.17 14.28 9.24
N ILE A 324 -12.90 14.25 7.94
CA ILE A 324 -12.12 15.29 7.26
C ILE A 324 -12.97 16.26 6.44
N GLY A 325 -14.23 15.93 6.14
CA GLY A 325 -15.05 16.75 5.28
C GLY A 325 -16.45 16.20 5.04
N HIS A 326 -17.08 16.66 3.97
CA HIS A 326 -18.40 16.18 3.55
C HIS A 326 -18.56 16.25 2.03
N ILE A 327 -19.45 15.43 1.51
CA ILE A 327 -19.87 15.40 0.12
C ILE A 327 -20.83 16.55 -0.14
N THR A 328 -20.70 17.16 -1.31
CA THR A 328 -21.54 18.28 -1.77
C THR A 328 -22.13 17.98 -3.14
N ARG A 329 -23.02 18.84 -3.59
CA ARG A 329 -23.54 18.79 -4.96
C ARG A 329 -22.43 19.07 -5.97
N PRO A 330 -22.49 18.46 -7.18
CA PRO A 330 -21.40 18.54 -8.17
C PRO A 330 -21.07 19.99 -8.61
N GLU A 331 -22.05 20.89 -8.61
CA GLU A 331 -21.86 22.29 -9.02
C GLU A 331 -20.93 23.07 -8.08
N LEU A 332 -20.72 22.57 -6.85
CA LEU A 332 -19.84 23.20 -5.87
C LEU A 332 -18.37 22.78 -6.00
N GLY A 333 -18.07 21.87 -6.93
CA GLY A 333 -16.71 21.41 -7.19
C GLY A 333 -16.11 20.58 -6.06
N GLN A 334 -14.82 20.32 -6.16
CA GLN A 334 -14.01 19.57 -5.19
C GLN A 334 -13.04 20.54 -4.52
N MET A 335 -13.27 20.86 -3.26
CA MET A 335 -12.61 21.99 -2.59
C MET A 335 -11.86 21.57 -1.32
N LEU A 336 -10.66 22.09 -1.16
CA LEU A 336 -9.92 22.15 0.10
C LEU A 336 -10.23 23.48 0.81
N VAL A 337 -10.70 23.40 2.03
CA VAL A 337 -10.88 24.57 2.92
C VAL A 337 -9.66 24.66 3.83
N THR A 338 -8.87 25.71 3.68
CA THR A 338 -7.64 25.93 4.45
C THR A 338 -7.94 26.38 5.89
N ARG A 339 -6.91 26.43 6.72
CA ARG A 339 -7.03 26.85 8.14
C ARG A 339 -7.52 28.28 8.31
N ASP A 340 -7.27 29.14 7.34
CA ASP A 340 -7.76 30.53 7.26
C ASP A 340 -9.10 30.68 6.51
N ASN A 341 -9.79 29.55 6.26
CA ASN A 341 -11.09 29.44 5.59
C ASN A 341 -11.09 29.92 4.11
N GLN A 342 -9.96 29.83 3.43
CA GLN A 342 -9.96 30.01 1.97
C GLN A 342 -10.29 28.67 1.29
N GLU A 343 -10.96 28.73 0.15
CA GLU A 343 -11.31 27.57 -0.65
C GLU A 343 -10.40 27.47 -1.89
N PHE A 344 -9.76 26.32 -2.06
CA PHE A 344 -8.96 26.00 -3.24
C PHE A 344 -9.48 24.73 -3.91
N GLU A 345 -9.49 24.72 -5.22
CA GLU A 345 -9.82 23.51 -5.98
C GLU A 345 -8.79 22.42 -5.70
N LEU A 346 -9.26 21.22 -5.37
CA LEU A 346 -8.41 20.05 -5.21
C LEU A 346 -7.81 19.65 -6.56
N LYS A 347 -6.53 19.34 -6.56
CA LYS A 347 -5.80 18.84 -7.72
C LYS A 347 -5.07 17.55 -7.33
N ALA A 348 -5.29 16.50 -8.08
CA ALA A 348 -4.49 15.30 -7.98
C ALA A 348 -3.11 15.57 -8.58
N GLN A 349 -2.09 15.60 -7.74
CA GLN A 349 -0.68 15.76 -8.08
C GLN A 349 0.13 14.55 -7.60
N GLY A 350 -0.56 13.46 -7.24
CA GLY A 350 0.01 12.21 -6.81
C GLY A 350 0.82 11.52 -7.91
N TRP A 351 1.35 10.37 -7.59
CA TRP A 351 2.19 9.61 -8.50
C TRP A 351 1.42 9.24 -9.78
N ASN A 352 2.04 9.43 -10.94
CA ASN A 352 1.50 9.03 -12.23
C ASN A 352 2.61 8.32 -13.03
N PRO A 353 2.54 6.99 -13.21
CA PRO A 353 3.58 6.20 -13.85
C PRO A 353 3.78 6.55 -15.34
N LEU A 354 2.81 7.18 -15.98
CA LEU A 354 2.80 7.48 -17.41
C LEU A 354 2.97 8.97 -17.70
N SER A 355 3.19 9.82 -16.69
CA SER A 355 3.52 11.23 -16.93
C SER A 355 4.99 11.36 -17.31
N ASP A 356 5.29 12.16 -18.32
CA ASP A 356 6.66 12.60 -18.60
C ASP A 356 7.22 13.32 -17.35
N LYS A 357 8.34 12.82 -16.84
CA LYS A 357 9.08 13.45 -15.73
C LYS A 357 9.86 14.65 -16.22
#